data_cb00d1b630b1d523482248303cf7cca4
#
_entry.id   cb00d1b630b1d523482248303cf7cca4
#
_cell.length_a   1.000
_cell.length_b   1.000
_cell.length_c   1.000
_cell.angle_alpha   90.00
_cell.angle_beta   90.00
_cell.angle_gamma   90.00
#
_symmetry.space_group_name_H-M   'P 1'
#
loop_
_entity.id
_entity.type
_entity.pdbx_description
1 polymer ?
#
loop_
_entity_poly.entity_id
_entity_poly.type
_entity_poly.pdbx_seq_one_letter_code
_entity_poly.pdbx_strand_id
1 'polypeptide(L)'
;ILYLSTKNGLILDFIIIENLLIIFSVIYLFNFFGKSFLGDSGTYAISFLVGVLFINFAYENYLTVSPYFVGSILWYPAIENLFSVLRRLSSRDKISNADNRHLHHFLYAFIKKNFLLKKSLFINTFTGVIINIYLIISALTSTIYFNQTKILLLIITINFIIYFVIYFLLLKKSR
;
A
#
# COMPACT_ATOMS: atom_id res chain seq x y z
N ILE A 1 8.29 -1.65 12.74
CA ILE A 1 9.41 -2.62 12.58
C ILE A 1 10.65 -2.08 13.27
N LEU A 2 11.16 -0.90 12.93
CA LEU A 2 12.33 -0.27 13.54
C LEU A 2 12.28 -0.26 15.07
N TYR A 3 11.17 0.22 15.65
CA TYR A 3 10.99 0.29 17.10
C TYR A 3 11.04 -1.09 17.77
N LEU A 4 10.46 -2.11 17.16
CA LEU A 4 10.43 -3.47 17.69
C LEU A 4 11.78 -4.18 17.51
N SER A 5 12.47 -3.95 16.39
CA SER A 5 13.81 -4.49 16.13
C SER A 5 14.84 -3.98 17.14
N THR A 6 14.84 -2.68 17.45
CA THR A 6 15.75 -2.12 18.47
C THR A 6 15.52 -2.71 19.86
N LYS A 7 14.27 -2.99 20.22
CA LYS A 7 13.91 -3.59 21.50
C LYS A 7 14.41 -5.03 21.66
N ASN A 8 14.56 -5.76 20.55
CA ASN A 8 15.03 -7.15 20.52
C ASN A 8 16.55 -7.29 20.26
N GLY A 9 17.31 -6.19 20.16
CA GLY A 9 18.78 -6.20 20.06
C GLY A 9 19.36 -6.58 18.69
N LEU A 10 18.55 -6.62 17.63
CA LEU A 10 18.99 -6.98 16.27
C LEU A 10 19.60 -5.76 15.54
N ILE A 11 20.83 -5.43 15.84
CA ILE A 11 21.56 -4.28 15.29
C ILE A 11 21.67 -4.36 13.76
N LEU A 12 21.88 -5.56 13.21
CA LEU A 12 22.02 -5.74 11.75
C LEU A 12 20.73 -5.41 11.01
N ASP A 13 19.58 -5.88 11.50
CA ASP A 13 18.28 -5.60 10.91
C ASP A 13 17.93 -4.11 11.00
N PHE A 14 18.33 -3.45 12.08
CA PHE A 14 18.19 -2.01 12.24
C PHE A 14 18.94 -1.25 11.14
N ILE A 15 20.22 -1.59 10.91
CA ILE A 15 21.05 -0.96 9.87
C ILE A 15 20.46 -1.18 8.47
N ILE A 16 19.99 -2.40 8.17
CA ILE A 16 19.36 -2.72 6.89
C ILE A 16 18.11 -1.88 6.68
N ILE A 17 17.22 -1.82 7.68
CA ILE A 17 15.96 -1.07 7.61
C ILE A 17 16.23 0.44 7.46
N GLU A 18 17.20 0.98 8.18
CA GLU A 18 17.58 2.39 8.09
C GLU A 18 18.07 2.74 6.68
N ASN A 19 18.99 1.96 6.12
CA ASN A 19 19.48 2.15 4.76
C ASN A 19 18.37 2.05 3.71
N LEU A 20 17.45 1.09 3.86
CA LEU A 20 16.28 0.96 2.99
C LEU A 20 15.35 2.16 3.07
N LEU A 21 15.11 2.71 4.26
CA LEU A 21 14.31 3.92 4.43
C LEU A 21 14.93 5.12 3.73
N ILE A 22 16.25 5.28 3.79
CA ILE A 22 16.97 6.34 3.07
C ILE A 22 16.79 6.15 1.56
N ILE A 23 17.05 4.95 1.04
CA ILE A 23 16.91 4.64 -0.40
C ILE A 23 15.47 4.90 -0.87
N PHE A 24 14.48 4.40 -0.14
CA PHE A 24 13.07 4.59 -0.50
C PHE A 24 12.64 6.05 -0.44
N SER A 25 13.16 6.83 0.52
CA SER A 25 12.90 8.25 0.62
C SER A 25 13.43 9.00 -0.61
N VAL A 26 14.65 8.67 -1.06
CA VAL A 26 15.24 9.28 -2.27
C VAL A 26 14.42 8.89 -3.51
N ILE A 27 14.10 7.61 -3.69
CA ILE A 27 13.27 7.14 -4.81
C ILE A 27 11.91 7.83 -4.81
N TYR A 28 11.26 7.94 -3.63
CA TYR A 28 9.97 8.59 -3.47
C TYR A 28 10.03 10.08 -3.87
N LEU A 29 11.07 10.81 -3.44
CA LEU A 29 11.26 12.21 -3.81
C LEU A 29 11.41 12.38 -5.34
N PHE A 30 12.24 11.58 -5.99
CA PHE A 30 12.40 11.65 -7.45
C PHE A 30 11.11 11.30 -8.19
N ASN A 31 10.37 10.31 -7.70
CA ASN A 31 9.08 9.93 -8.27
C ASN A 31 8.03 11.04 -8.08
N PHE A 32 7.98 11.65 -6.88
CA PHE A 32 7.09 12.77 -6.57
C PHE A 32 7.25 13.95 -7.54
N PHE A 33 8.49 14.27 -7.92
CA PHE A 33 8.78 15.31 -8.91
C PHE A 33 8.68 14.82 -10.37
N GLY A 34 8.29 13.57 -10.61
CA GLY A 34 8.19 12.99 -11.94
C GLY A 34 9.52 12.83 -12.67
N LYS A 35 10.64 12.82 -11.95
CA LYS A 35 12.00 12.71 -12.52
C LYS A 35 12.47 11.27 -12.64
N SER A 36 11.86 10.32 -11.94
CA SER A 36 12.19 8.90 -12.01
C SER A 36 10.95 8.07 -11.75
N PHE A 37 10.88 6.94 -12.44
CA PHE A 37 9.85 5.90 -12.21
C PHE A 37 10.56 4.60 -11.89
N LEU A 38 10.04 3.88 -10.89
CA LEU A 38 10.64 2.64 -10.42
C LEU A 38 10.58 1.52 -11.46
N GLY A 39 9.56 1.54 -12.31
CA GLY A 39 9.26 0.47 -13.27
C GLY A 39 8.85 -0.85 -12.60
N ASP A 40 8.47 -1.83 -13.41
CA ASP A 40 7.97 -3.12 -12.88
C ASP A 40 9.06 -3.91 -12.17
N SER A 41 10.26 -3.97 -12.73
CA SER A 41 11.39 -4.69 -12.13
C SER A 41 11.82 -4.12 -10.78
N GLY A 42 11.86 -2.79 -10.66
CA GLY A 42 12.14 -2.14 -9.37
C GLY A 42 11.03 -2.37 -8.35
N THR A 43 9.78 -2.32 -8.77
CA THR A 43 8.62 -2.59 -7.91
C THR A 43 8.64 -4.04 -7.41
N TYR A 44 8.95 -5.02 -8.26
CA TYR A 44 9.04 -6.43 -7.85
C TYR A 44 10.21 -6.66 -6.89
N ALA A 45 11.37 -6.08 -7.16
CA ALA A 45 12.54 -6.21 -6.28
C ALA A 45 12.26 -5.65 -4.88
N ILE A 46 11.66 -4.45 -4.80
CA ILE A 46 11.29 -3.83 -3.52
C ILE A 46 10.22 -4.64 -2.80
N SER A 47 9.17 -5.07 -3.50
CA SER A 47 8.08 -5.86 -2.91
C SER A 47 8.59 -7.19 -2.36
N PHE A 48 9.49 -7.86 -3.06
CA PHE A 48 10.13 -9.09 -2.60
C PHE A 48 10.93 -8.85 -1.32
N LEU A 49 11.78 -7.84 -1.32
CA LEU A 49 12.64 -7.50 -0.18
C LEU A 49 11.81 -7.11 1.06
N VAL A 50 10.80 -6.28 0.89
CA VAL A 50 9.86 -5.91 1.96
C VAL A 50 9.10 -7.14 2.47
N GLY A 51 8.68 -8.03 1.57
CA GLY A 51 8.02 -9.29 1.93
C GLY A 51 8.92 -10.18 2.80
N VAL A 52 10.19 -10.37 2.42
CA VAL A 52 11.15 -11.14 3.21
C VAL A 52 11.35 -10.53 4.60
N LEU A 53 11.52 -9.20 4.68
CA LEU A 53 11.66 -8.51 5.97
C LEU A 53 10.44 -8.68 6.87
N PHE A 54 9.22 -8.63 6.33
CA PHE A 54 8.01 -8.86 7.11
C PHE A 54 7.87 -10.31 7.58
N ILE A 55 8.25 -11.28 6.75
CA ILE A 55 8.23 -12.70 7.13
C ILE A 55 9.21 -12.96 8.26
N ASN A 56 10.46 -12.49 8.13
CA ASN A 56 11.48 -12.63 9.18
C ASN A 56 11.03 -11.95 10.47
N PHE A 57 10.52 -10.72 10.37
CA PHE A 57 10.00 -10.00 11.54
C PHE A 57 8.86 -10.76 12.25
N ALA A 58 7.90 -11.29 11.49
CA ALA A 58 6.79 -12.05 12.05
C ALA A 58 7.27 -13.36 12.69
N TYR A 59 8.24 -14.04 12.07
CA TYR A 59 8.83 -15.27 12.59
C TYR A 59 9.58 -15.04 13.91
N GLU A 60 10.41 -14.02 13.99
CA GLU A 60 11.19 -13.72 15.19
C GLU A 60 10.34 -13.20 16.36
N ASN A 61 9.20 -12.60 16.07
CA ASN A 61 8.32 -11.96 17.04
C ASN A 61 6.96 -12.68 17.21
N TYR A 62 6.85 -13.95 16.84
CA TYR A 62 5.58 -14.67 16.80
C TYR A 62 4.85 -14.77 18.14
N LEU A 63 5.55 -14.65 19.27
CA LEU A 63 4.96 -14.65 20.61
C LEU A 63 4.39 -13.29 21.04
N THR A 64 4.87 -12.20 20.43
CA THR A 64 4.54 -10.83 20.84
C THR A 64 3.74 -10.06 19.82
N VAL A 65 3.85 -10.44 18.55
CA VAL A 65 3.19 -9.77 17.41
C VAL A 65 2.08 -10.65 16.88
N SER A 66 0.90 -10.06 16.68
CA SER A 66 -0.23 -10.77 16.09
C SER A 66 0.09 -11.22 14.67
N PRO A 67 -0.30 -12.44 14.23
CA PRO A 67 -0.13 -12.90 12.84
C PRO A 67 -0.87 -12.02 11.83
N TYR A 68 -1.88 -11.27 12.25
CA TYR A 68 -2.62 -10.33 11.39
C TYR A 68 -1.94 -8.96 11.24
N PHE A 69 -0.85 -8.69 11.96
CA PHE A 69 -0.15 -7.41 11.90
C PHE A 69 0.38 -7.12 10.48
N VAL A 70 1.10 -8.07 9.89
CA VAL A 70 1.64 -7.90 8.52
C VAL A 70 0.50 -7.73 7.52
N GLY A 71 -0.57 -8.53 7.64
CA GLY A 71 -1.76 -8.40 6.79
C GLY A 71 -2.45 -7.04 6.92
N SER A 72 -2.47 -6.45 8.14
CA SER A 72 -3.05 -5.13 8.38
C SER A 72 -2.21 -3.97 7.82
N ILE A 73 -0.92 -4.15 7.63
CA ILE A 73 -0.06 -3.16 6.95
C ILE A 73 -0.15 -3.32 5.43
N LEU A 74 -0.16 -4.55 4.93
CA LEU A 74 -0.17 -4.86 3.50
C LEU A 74 -1.59 -5.02 2.91
N TRP A 75 -2.63 -4.61 3.64
CA TRP A 75 -4.02 -4.80 3.22
C TRP A 75 -4.33 -4.20 1.85
N TYR A 76 -3.80 -3.01 1.54
CA TYR A 76 -4.13 -2.29 0.30
C TYR A 76 -3.61 -3.00 -0.96
N PRO A 77 -2.31 -3.31 -1.10
CA PRO A 77 -1.85 -4.07 -2.25
C PRO A 77 -2.50 -5.46 -2.34
N ALA A 78 -2.83 -6.08 -1.21
CA ALA A 78 -3.51 -7.37 -1.19
C ALA A 78 -4.93 -7.26 -1.78
N ILE A 79 -5.75 -6.30 -1.34
CA ILE A 79 -7.12 -6.14 -1.83
C ILE A 79 -7.16 -5.65 -3.28
N GLU A 80 -6.28 -4.73 -3.69
CA GLU A 80 -6.21 -4.25 -5.07
C GLU A 80 -5.92 -5.39 -6.05
N ASN A 81 -4.92 -6.22 -5.74
CA ASN A 81 -4.57 -7.35 -6.58
C ASN A 81 -5.67 -8.42 -6.59
N LEU A 82 -6.14 -8.84 -5.41
CA LEU A 82 -7.20 -9.84 -5.29
C LEU A 82 -8.48 -9.40 -6.02
N PHE A 83 -8.91 -8.18 -5.78
CA PHE A 83 -10.13 -7.63 -6.40
C PHE A 83 -9.97 -7.49 -7.92
N SER A 84 -8.80 -7.09 -8.40
CA SER A 84 -8.50 -7.04 -9.83
C SER A 84 -8.62 -8.43 -10.48
N VAL A 85 -8.03 -9.45 -9.86
CA VAL A 85 -8.11 -10.85 -10.34
C VAL A 85 -9.57 -11.35 -10.34
N LEU A 86 -10.28 -11.19 -9.22
CA LEU A 86 -11.68 -11.64 -9.10
C LEU A 86 -12.59 -10.97 -10.13
N ARG A 87 -12.41 -9.67 -10.37
CA ARG A 87 -13.18 -8.93 -11.37
C ARG A 87 -12.92 -9.44 -12.77
N ARG A 88 -11.66 -9.71 -13.14
CA ARG A 88 -11.30 -10.26 -14.45
C ARG A 88 -11.84 -11.66 -14.67
N LEU A 89 -11.76 -12.51 -13.65
CA LEU A 89 -12.36 -13.86 -13.71
C LEU A 89 -13.89 -13.78 -13.94
N SER A 90 -14.56 -12.82 -13.30
CA SER A 90 -16.00 -12.60 -13.46
C SER A 90 -16.38 -12.04 -14.84
N SER A 91 -15.55 -11.15 -15.43
CA SER A 91 -15.81 -10.56 -16.74
C SER A 91 -15.28 -11.40 -17.91
N ARG A 92 -14.66 -12.53 -17.66
CA ARG A 92 -13.96 -13.38 -18.64
C ARG A 92 -12.86 -12.65 -19.43
N ASP A 93 -12.35 -11.57 -18.89
CA ASP A 93 -11.23 -10.83 -19.47
C ASP A 93 -9.92 -11.62 -19.27
N LYS A 94 -9.01 -11.53 -20.25
CA LYS A 94 -7.69 -12.15 -20.11
C LYS A 94 -6.91 -11.46 -18.99
N ILE A 95 -6.40 -12.26 -18.03
CA ILE A 95 -5.64 -11.77 -16.87
C ILE A 95 -4.37 -11.03 -17.29
N SER A 96 -3.81 -11.36 -18.47
CA SER A 96 -2.61 -10.72 -19.02
C SER A 96 -2.82 -9.32 -19.58
N ASN A 97 -4.06 -8.85 -19.77
CA ASN A 97 -4.29 -7.52 -20.30
C ASN A 97 -4.03 -6.45 -19.24
N ALA A 98 -3.56 -5.26 -19.65
CA ALA A 98 -3.41 -4.12 -18.76
C ALA A 98 -4.74 -3.75 -18.09
N ASP A 99 -4.73 -3.57 -16.78
CA ASP A 99 -5.92 -3.21 -16.01
C ASP A 99 -5.92 -1.72 -15.66
N ASN A 100 -6.88 -1.00 -16.23
CA ASN A 100 -7.07 0.43 -15.95
C ASN A 100 -8.21 0.70 -14.95
N ARG A 101 -8.66 -0.33 -14.20
CA ARG A 101 -9.78 -0.25 -13.26
C ARG A 101 -9.34 -0.35 -11.80
N HIS A 102 -8.13 0.09 -11.49
CA HIS A 102 -7.64 0.23 -10.12
C HIS A 102 -8.22 1.48 -9.45
N LEU A 103 -8.30 1.48 -8.12
CA LEU A 103 -8.83 2.61 -7.34
C LEU A 103 -8.15 3.93 -7.70
N HIS A 104 -6.83 3.93 -7.85
CA HIS A 104 -6.08 5.15 -8.17
C HIS A 104 -6.43 5.74 -9.55
N HIS A 105 -6.80 4.92 -10.54
CA HIS A 105 -7.27 5.42 -11.83
C HIS A 105 -8.61 6.14 -11.73
N PHE A 106 -9.55 5.61 -10.95
CA PHE A 106 -10.84 6.27 -10.72
C PHE A 106 -10.68 7.55 -9.92
N LEU A 107 -9.81 7.55 -8.91
CA LEU A 107 -9.52 8.74 -8.12
C LEU A 107 -8.86 9.82 -8.98
N TYR A 108 -7.89 9.46 -9.83
CA TYR A 108 -7.27 10.35 -10.80
C TYR A 108 -8.32 10.97 -11.74
N ALA A 109 -9.21 10.16 -12.33
CA ALA A 109 -10.26 10.64 -13.22
C ALA A 109 -11.23 11.59 -12.50
N PHE A 110 -11.59 11.28 -11.27
CA PHE A 110 -12.44 12.12 -10.43
C PHE A 110 -11.80 13.49 -10.13
N ILE A 111 -10.52 13.49 -9.75
CA ILE A 111 -9.77 14.73 -9.46
C ILE A 111 -9.66 15.56 -10.75
N LYS A 112 -9.30 14.94 -11.87
CA LYS A 112 -9.18 15.60 -13.16
C LYS A 112 -10.48 16.27 -13.61
N LYS A 113 -11.63 15.65 -13.33
CA LYS A 113 -12.95 16.17 -13.70
C LYS A 113 -13.41 17.34 -12.81
N ASN A 114 -13.11 17.29 -11.51
CA ASN A 114 -13.69 18.22 -10.55
C ASN A 114 -12.76 19.36 -10.12
N PHE A 115 -11.46 19.21 -10.33
CA PHE A 115 -10.48 20.23 -9.96
C PHE A 115 -9.90 20.90 -11.21
N LEU A 116 -9.72 22.23 -11.16
CA LEU A 116 -9.15 23.06 -12.23
C LEU A 116 -7.66 22.82 -12.50
N LEU A 117 -7.12 21.70 -12.04
CA LEU A 117 -5.72 21.34 -12.23
C LEU A 117 -5.50 20.88 -13.68
N LYS A 118 -4.85 21.74 -14.49
CA LYS A 118 -4.61 21.47 -15.92
C LYS A 118 -3.43 20.54 -16.20
N LYS A 119 -2.44 20.44 -15.30
CA LYS A 119 -1.23 19.63 -15.52
C LYS A 119 -1.42 18.20 -14.99
N SER A 120 -1.31 17.21 -15.86
CA SER A 120 -1.47 15.79 -15.54
C SER A 120 -0.53 15.30 -14.42
N LEU A 121 0.69 15.84 -14.36
CA LEU A 121 1.67 15.53 -13.31
C LEU A 121 1.12 15.85 -11.92
N PHE A 122 0.58 17.08 -11.74
CA PHE A 122 0.02 17.48 -10.43
C PHE A 122 -1.17 16.61 -10.02
N ILE A 123 -2.03 16.23 -10.96
CA ILE A 123 -3.17 15.36 -10.66
C ILE A 123 -2.69 13.98 -10.21
N ASN A 124 -1.69 13.42 -10.91
CA ASN A 124 -1.11 12.13 -10.56
C ASN A 124 -0.47 12.16 -9.16
N THR A 125 0.38 13.15 -8.91
CA THR A 125 1.02 13.34 -7.60
C THR A 125 -0.01 13.52 -6.49
N PHE A 126 -1.04 14.35 -6.70
CA PHE A 126 -2.10 14.58 -5.72
C PHE A 126 -2.91 13.33 -5.43
N THR A 127 -3.21 12.53 -6.46
CA THR A 127 -3.86 11.21 -6.30
C THR A 127 -3.02 10.28 -5.42
N GLY A 128 -1.72 10.20 -5.69
CA GLY A 128 -0.80 9.37 -4.91
C GLY A 128 -0.70 9.85 -3.45
N VAL A 129 -0.64 11.16 -3.22
CA VAL A 129 -0.59 11.75 -1.86
C VAL A 129 -1.82 11.37 -1.04
N ILE A 130 -3.03 11.47 -1.60
CA ILE A 130 -4.26 11.12 -0.89
C ILE A 130 -4.24 9.64 -0.46
N ILE A 131 -3.89 8.75 -1.38
CA ILE A 131 -3.81 7.31 -1.07
C ILE A 131 -2.74 7.04 0.00
N ASN A 132 -1.55 7.63 -0.16
CA ASN A 132 -0.45 7.41 0.78
C ASN A 132 -0.76 7.95 2.19
N ILE A 133 -1.41 9.11 2.34
CA ILE A 133 -1.84 9.61 3.65
C ILE A 133 -2.77 8.60 4.34
N TYR A 134 -3.75 8.08 3.62
CA TYR A 134 -4.65 7.08 4.17
C TYR A 134 -3.92 5.79 4.58
N LEU A 135 -2.99 5.31 3.75
CA LEU A 135 -2.17 4.14 4.05
C LEU A 135 -1.27 4.34 5.27
N ILE A 136 -0.67 5.52 5.41
CA ILE A 136 0.16 5.88 6.58
C ILE A 136 -0.70 5.86 7.86
N ILE A 137 -1.88 6.46 7.84
CA ILE A 137 -2.80 6.44 8.99
C ILE A 137 -3.18 5.01 9.36
N SER A 138 -3.53 4.17 8.39
CA SER A 138 -3.85 2.77 8.60
C SER A 138 -2.65 1.98 9.16
N ALA A 139 -1.45 2.19 8.64
CA ALA A 139 -0.25 1.53 9.12
C ALA A 139 0.13 1.97 10.55
N LEU A 140 0.02 3.26 10.86
CA LEU A 140 0.27 3.78 12.22
C LEU A 140 -0.72 3.19 13.23
N THR A 141 -2.00 3.14 12.90
CA THR A 141 -3.01 2.50 13.78
C THR A 141 -2.71 1.02 13.98
N SER A 142 -2.33 0.29 12.94
CA SER A 142 -1.94 -1.12 13.03
C SER A 142 -0.67 -1.29 13.90
N THR A 143 0.27 -0.35 13.82
CA THR A 143 1.49 -0.39 14.63
C THR A 143 1.21 -0.14 16.13
N ILE A 144 0.23 0.70 16.46
CA ILE A 144 -0.18 0.91 17.87
C ILE A 144 -0.76 -0.38 18.46
N TYR A 145 -1.51 -1.14 17.67
CA TYR A 145 -2.22 -2.34 18.13
C TYR A 145 -1.59 -3.66 17.63
N PHE A 146 -0.27 -3.67 17.39
CA PHE A 146 0.46 -4.78 16.76
C PHE A 146 0.27 -6.16 17.43
N ASN A 147 -0.05 -6.21 18.72
CA ASN A 147 -0.26 -7.42 19.51
C ASN A 147 -1.75 -7.78 19.71
N GLN A 148 -2.68 -6.94 19.27
CA GLN A 148 -4.11 -7.10 19.53
C GLN A 148 -4.84 -7.64 18.30
N THR A 149 -4.90 -8.96 18.14
CA THR A 149 -5.50 -9.65 17.01
C THR A 149 -6.92 -9.16 16.65
N LYS A 150 -7.79 -8.97 17.66
CA LYS A 150 -9.18 -8.53 17.42
C LYS A 150 -9.25 -7.13 16.81
N ILE A 151 -8.40 -6.21 17.29
CA ILE A 151 -8.35 -4.83 16.77
C ILE A 151 -7.76 -4.81 15.36
N LEU A 152 -6.72 -5.60 15.09
CA LEU A 152 -6.15 -5.69 13.75
C LEU A 152 -7.13 -6.26 12.72
N LEU A 153 -7.90 -7.27 13.08
CA LEU A 153 -8.99 -7.79 12.24
C LEU A 153 -10.06 -6.73 11.98
N LEU A 154 -10.41 -5.95 12.99
CA LEU A 154 -11.35 -4.84 12.85
C LEU A 154 -10.79 -3.77 11.89
N ILE A 155 -9.51 -3.39 12.02
CA ILE A 155 -8.85 -2.43 11.13
C ILE A 155 -8.89 -2.95 9.68
N ILE A 156 -8.52 -4.21 9.43
CA ILE A 156 -8.56 -4.81 8.10
C ILE A 156 -9.98 -4.76 7.53
N THR A 157 -10.98 -5.13 8.33
CA THR A 157 -12.39 -5.15 7.89
C THR A 157 -12.89 -3.75 7.55
N ILE A 158 -12.59 -2.75 8.39
CA ILE A 158 -12.96 -1.35 8.14
C ILE A 158 -12.29 -0.85 6.86
N ASN A 159 -11.00 -1.13 6.67
CA ASN A 159 -10.25 -0.73 5.48
C ASN A 159 -10.86 -1.35 4.20
N PHE A 160 -11.29 -2.60 4.25
CA PHE A 160 -11.96 -3.26 3.12
C PHE A 160 -13.30 -2.59 2.80
N ILE A 161 -14.11 -2.31 3.82
CA ILE A 161 -15.40 -1.62 3.64
C ILE A 161 -15.18 -0.24 3.02
N ILE A 162 -14.25 0.55 3.55
CA ILE A 162 -13.93 1.89 3.02
C ILE A 162 -13.44 1.78 1.57
N TYR A 163 -12.55 0.83 1.26
CA TYR A 163 -12.07 0.60 -0.09
C TYR A 163 -13.22 0.34 -1.07
N PHE A 164 -14.12 -0.60 -0.77
CA PHE A 164 -15.23 -0.93 -1.65
C PHE A 164 -16.22 0.22 -1.79
N VAL A 165 -16.55 0.92 -0.70
CA VAL A 165 -17.43 2.09 -0.75
C VAL A 165 -16.84 3.16 -1.68
N ILE A 166 -15.57 3.53 -1.50
CA ILE A 166 -14.92 4.54 -2.33
C ILE A 166 -14.83 4.05 -3.79
N TYR A 167 -14.45 2.79 -4.01
CA TYR A 167 -14.35 2.21 -5.34
C TYR A 167 -15.67 2.31 -6.11
N PHE A 168 -16.78 1.87 -5.52
CA PHE A 168 -18.08 1.89 -6.20
C PHE A 168 -18.64 3.30 -6.38
N LEU A 169 -18.40 4.21 -5.42
CA LEU A 169 -18.77 5.62 -5.57
C LEU A 169 -18.03 6.29 -6.73
N LEU A 170 -16.72 6.05 -6.85
CA LEU A 170 -15.92 6.60 -7.94
C LEU A 170 -16.27 5.96 -9.29
N LEU A 171 -16.52 4.65 -9.32
CA LEU A 171 -16.98 3.94 -10.53
C LEU A 171 -18.29 4.51 -11.05
N LYS A 172 -19.25 4.83 -10.17
CA LYS A 172 -20.54 5.47 -10.56
C LYS A 172 -20.34 6.87 -11.15
N LYS A 173 -19.38 7.64 -10.62
CA LYS A 173 -19.09 9.00 -11.10
C LYS A 173 -18.23 9.05 -12.37
N SER A 174 -17.57 7.95 -12.72
CA SER A 174 -16.75 7.83 -13.94
C SER A 174 -17.55 7.39 -15.17
N ARG A 175 -18.75 6.87 -14.96
CA ARG A 175 -19.75 6.60 -16.00
C ARG A 175 -20.56 7.86 -16.29
#